data_9bc2ce81e4b82b3db8ea3b6d8c7d5292
#
_entry.id   9bc2ce81e4b82b3db8ea3b6d8c7d5292
#
_cell.length_a   1.000
_cell.length_b   1.000
_cell.length_c   1.000
_cell.angle_alpha   90.00
_cell.angle_beta   90.00
_cell.angle_gamma   90.00
#
_symmetry.space_group_name_H-M   'P 1'
#
loop_
_entity.id
_entity.type
_entity.pdbx_description
1 polymer ?
#
loop_
_entity_poly.entity_id
_entity_poly.type
_entity_poly.pdbx_seq_one_letter_code
_entity_poly.pdbx_strand_id
1 'polypeptide(L)'
;MPPRLTSLADDARIAFDNLADRASGLVNPTVRLGVTGLSRSGKTVFISSLVHNLLHGGRLPLFEPVQSGRVSAVRLEPQPDDAVPRFQYEDHIRALVKDRIWPDSTRAISELRITLDYQSASGWNRLFSPGRLSIDIVDYPGEWLLDLPLLGKDYRMFSEETLALAETGVRCELSRPWLALTRATDIHAGADEMIARDLATAFADYLKACKADERSLSTLPPGRLLLPGDLDGSPALTFAPLALPPNGRPGRGSLWTMMERRYEAYKSVVVKPFFREHFARLDRQIVLVDALQAVNRGPEAVQDLERALTDVLACFRPGTNSLLSSLLGRRIDRVLVAATKADHLHHESHDRLDALTRRLVDRAIDRIGMAGAGIDVMALASVRATREATVKRDGHELPVIVGTPMEGETIAGERFDGKRKTAIFPGDLPEDPESLFDRIASGVTGVQLPDVNVVRFRPPHLEETGGGIKLSVPHIRLDRAMQFLFGDRLA
;
A
#
# COMPACT_ATOMS: atom_id res chain seq x y z
N MET A 1 0.13 12.87 35.93
CA MET A 1 -1.27 13.17 35.63
C MET A 1 -2.01 11.85 35.57
N PRO A 2 -3.17 11.68 36.23
CA PRO A 2 -3.92 10.45 36.14
C PRO A 2 -4.42 10.23 34.70
N PRO A 3 -4.54 8.97 34.22
CA PRO A 3 -5.08 8.68 32.90
C PRO A 3 -6.48 9.23 32.79
N ARG A 4 -6.77 9.91 31.70
CA ARG A 4 -8.07 10.53 31.46
C ARG A 4 -9.14 9.43 31.38
N LEU A 5 -10.21 9.58 32.14
CA LEU A 5 -11.41 8.72 32.13
C LEU A 5 -12.02 8.51 30.74
N THR A 6 -11.75 9.41 29.81
CA THR A 6 -12.11 9.30 28.38
C THR A 6 -11.50 8.10 27.67
N SER A 7 -10.29 7.64 28.06
CA SER A 7 -9.65 6.50 27.37
C SER A 7 -10.30 5.15 27.75
N LEU A 8 -10.77 5.01 29.01
CA LEU A 8 -11.47 3.81 29.46
C LEU A 8 -12.87 3.68 28.86
N ALA A 9 -13.57 4.81 28.67
CA ALA A 9 -14.87 4.82 28.02
C ALA A 9 -14.77 4.50 26.53
N ASP A 10 -13.74 5.01 25.85
CA ASP A 10 -13.47 4.71 24.44
C ASP A 10 -13.03 3.25 24.26
N ASP A 11 -12.20 2.71 25.15
CA ASP A 11 -11.80 1.30 25.12
C ASP A 11 -12.98 0.36 25.40
N ALA A 12 -13.89 0.73 26.33
CA ALA A 12 -15.13 0.00 26.60
C ALA A 12 -16.11 0.06 25.41
N ARG A 13 -16.21 1.20 24.72
CA ARG A 13 -17.03 1.36 23.51
C ARG A 13 -16.51 0.49 22.36
N ILE A 14 -15.21 0.49 22.11
CA ILE A 14 -14.59 -0.36 21.09
C ILE A 14 -14.80 -1.85 21.41
N ALA A 15 -14.67 -2.24 22.70
CA ALA A 15 -14.93 -3.61 23.12
C ALA A 15 -16.42 -3.99 22.94
N PHE A 16 -17.33 -3.05 23.19
CA PHE A 16 -18.78 -3.26 23.01
C PHE A 16 -19.15 -3.32 21.53
N ASP A 17 -18.61 -2.42 20.70
CA ASP A 17 -18.78 -2.43 19.24
C ASP A 17 -18.23 -3.72 18.63
N ASN A 18 -17.07 -4.19 19.08
CA ASN A 18 -16.51 -5.49 18.67
C ASN A 18 -17.37 -6.69 19.11
N LEU A 19 -18.05 -6.59 20.25
CA LEU A 19 -18.98 -7.64 20.73
C LEU A 19 -20.29 -7.63 19.92
N ALA A 20 -20.80 -6.44 19.61
CA ALA A 20 -21.98 -6.27 18.75
C ALA A 20 -21.70 -6.74 17.31
N ASP A 21 -20.53 -6.42 16.75
CA ASP A 21 -20.07 -6.92 15.45
C ASP A 21 -19.93 -8.46 15.43
N ARG A 22 -19.47 -9.06 16.53
CA ARG A 22 -19.42 -10.53 16.66
C ARG A 22 -20.79 -11.16 16.72
N ALA A 23 -21.74 -10.53 17.41
CA ALA A 23 -23.11 -11.03 17.51
C ALA A 23 -23.87 -10.89 16.17
N SER A 24 -23.66 -9.78 15.45
CA SER A 24 -24.22 -9.56 14.11
C SER A 24 -23.54 -10.45 13.05
N GLY A 25 -22.25 -10.75 13.21
CA GLY A 25 -21.47 -11.64 12.36
C GLY A 25 -21.92 -13.12 12.41
N LEU A 26 -22.68 -13.53 13.43
CA LEU A 26 -23.31 -14.86 13.47
C LEU A 26 -24.50 -14.98 12.52
N VAL A 27 -25.12 -13.86 12.17
CA VAL A 27 -26.30 -13.83 11.28
C VAL A 27 -25.88 -13.51 9.83
N ASN A 28 -24.92 -12.61 9.64
CA ASN A 28 -24.38 -12.22 8.34
C ASN A 28 -22.84 -12.07 8.46
N PRO A 29 -22.07 -13.08 8.11
CA PRO A 29 -20.63 -13.03 8.19
C PRO A 29 -20.08 -11.88 7.32
N THR A 30 -19.27 -11.03 7.93
CA THR A 30 -18.62 -9.90 7.27
C THR A 30 -17.12 -10.05 7.38
N VAL A 31 -16.41 -9.82 6.28
CA VAL A 31 -14.95 -9.76 6.19
C VAL A 31 -14.53 -8.34 5.85
N ARG A 32 -13.72 -7.72 6.69
CA ARG A 32 -13.13 -6.41 6.40
C ARG A 32 -11.76 -6.59 5.77
N LEU A 33 -11.65 -6.19 4.49
CA LEU A 33 -10.43 -6.22 3.72
C LEU A 33 -9.80 -4.83 3.69
N GLY A 34 -8.62 -4.68 4.29
CA GLY A 34 -7.77 -3.52 4.07
C GLY A 34 -7.01 -3.64 2.76
N VAL A 35 -7.12 -2.64 1.89
CA VAL A 35 -6.32 -2.54 0.69
C VAL A 35 -5.31 -1.43 0.87
N THR A 36 -4.05 -1.81 0.90
CA THR A 36 -2.96 -0.86 1.05
C THR A 36 -1.88 -1.07 0.02
N GLY A 37 -0.95 -0.17 -0.02
CA GLY A 37 0.22 -0.22 -0.87
C GLY A 37 0.85 1.16 -0.91
N LEU A 38 2.16 1.19 -1.06
CA LEU A 38 2.90 2.43 -1.18
C LEU A 38 2.46 3.21 -2.43
N SER A 39 2.92 4.43 -2.56
CA SER A 39 2.51 5.32 -3.66
C SER A 39 2.54 4.61 -5.02
N ARG A 40 1.49 4.78 -5.82
CA ARG A 40 1.36 4.24 -7.20
C ARG A 40 1.36 2.71 -7.34
N SER A 41 1.18 1.98 -6.28
CA SER A 41 1.05 0.51 -6.31
C SER A 41 -0.25 -0.01 -6.94
N GLY A 42 -1.17 0.87 -7.38
CA GLY A 42 -2.38 0.47 -8.08
C GLY A 42 -3.58 0.09 -7.20
N LYS A 43 -3.69 0.61 -5.97
CA LYS A 43 -4.80 0.33 -5.03
C LYS A 43 -6.18 0.54 -5.65
N THR A 44 -6.44 1.75 -6.18
CA THR A 44 -7.72 2.09 -6.81
C THR A 44 -8.05 1.17 -7.97
N VAL A 45 -7.04 0.81 -8.77
CA VAL A 45 -7.18 -0.13 -9.89
C VAL A 45 -7.51 -1.54 -9.40
N PHE A 46 -6.85 -1.99 -8.32
CA PHE A 46 -7.12 -3.29 -7.71
C PHE A 46 -8.56 -3.38 -7.22
N ILE A 47 -9.01 -2.41 -6.42
CA ILE A 47 -10.38 -2.39 -5.89
C ILE A 47 -11.40 -2.36 -7.03
N SER A 48 -11.21 -1.46 -7.99
CA SER A 48 -12.13 -1.33 -9.14
C SER A 48 -12.22 -2.61 -9.96
N SER A 49 -11.09 -3.28 -10.22
CA SER A 49 -11.04 -4.52 -10.97
C SER A 49 -11.63 -5.70 -10.20
N LEU A 50 -11.34 -5.82 -8.90
CA LEU A 50 -11.90 -6.84 -8.02
C LEU A 50 -13.43 -6.75 -7.99
N VAL A 51 -13.95 -5.55 -7.71
CA VAL A 51 -15.39 -5.27 -7.65
C VAL A 51 -16.05 -5.55 -8.99
N HIS A 52 -15.47 -5.07 -10.09
CA HIS A 52 -16.01 -5.25 -11.43
C HIS A 52 -16.10 -6.71 -11.83
N ASN A 53 -15.02 -7.49 -11.63
CA ASN A 53 -15.00 -8.89 -11.99
C ASN A 53 -15.96 -9.73 -11.15
N LEU A 54 -16.17 -9.38 -9.87
CA LEU A 54 -17.19 -10.02 -9.03
C LEU A 54 -18.62 -9.70 -9.50
N LEU A 55 -18.94 -8.42 -9.73
CA LEU A 55 -20.29 -7.98 -10.11
C LEU A 55 -20.73 -8.47 -11.48
N HIS A 56 -19.81 -8.60 -12.43
CA HIS A 56 -20.12 -8.89 -13.82
C HIS A 56 -19.72 -10.32 -14.26
N GLY A 57 -19.49 -11.24 -13.31
CA GLY A 57 -19.16 -12.62 -13.61
C GLY A 57 -17.84 -12.77 -14.38
N GLY A 58 -16.80 -12.02 -13.96
CA GLY A 58 -15.49 -12.02 -14.59
C GLY A 58 -14.87 -13.42 -14.69
N ARG A 59 -13.84 -13.55 -15.53
CA ARG A 59 -13.09 -14.82 -15.64
C ARG A 59 -12.24 -15.00 -14.37
N LEU A 60 -12.74 -15.80 -13.43
CA LEU A 60 -12.10 -16.06 -12.13
C LEU A 60 -11.87 -17.57 -11.94
N PRO A 61 -11.11 -18.24 -12.84
CA PRO A 61 -10.99 -19.70 -12.86
C PRO A 61 -10.33 -20.31 -11.61
N LEU A 62 -9.51 -19.53 -10.89
CA LEU A 62 -8.85 -20.00 -9.67
C LEU A 62 -9.58 -19.53 -8.39
N PHE A 63 -10.72 -18.86 -8.52
CA PHE A 63 -11.59 -18.55 -7.40
C PHE A 63 -12.68 -19.62 -7.31
N GLU A 64 -12.44 -20.63 -6.48
CA GLU A 64 -13.21 -21.86 -6.40
C GLU A 64 -14.73 -21.64 -6.25
N PRO A 65 -15.23 -20.71 -5.39
CA PRO A 65 -16.67 -20.51 -5.24
C PRO A 65 -17.37 -20.03 -6.53
N VAL A 66 -16.67 -19.29 -7.38
CA VAL A 66 -17.18 -18.86 -8.69
C VAL A 66 -17.03 -19.96 -9.73
N GLN A 67 -15.86 -20.62 -9.77
CA GLN A 67 -15.60 -21.73 -10.70
C GLN A 67 -16.59 -22.89 -10.52
N SER A 68 -16.91 -23.23 -9.29
CA SER A 68 -17.86 -24.32 -8.95
C SER A 68 -19.33 -23.91 -9.09
N GLY A 69 -19.61 -22.66 -9.46
CA GLY A 69 -20.99 -22.15 -9.59
C GLY A 69 -21.71 -21.95 -8.25
N ARG A 70 -20.99 -21.97 -7.14
CA ARG A 70 -21.58 -21.80 -5.80
C ARG A 70 -21.97 -20.36 -5.49
N VAL A 71 -21.39 -19.35 -6.15
CA VAL A 71 -21.81 -17.96 -6.04
C VAL A 71 -23.00 -17.72 -6.97
N SER A 72 -24.15 -17.41 -6.39
CA SER A 72 -25.41 -17.20 -7.12
C SER A 72 -25.67 -15.76 -7.49
N ALA A 73 -25.24 -14.81 -6.67
CA ALA A 73 -25.39 -13.38 -6.92
C ALA A 73 -24.30 -12.59 -6.21
N VAL A 74 -23.91 -11.47 -6.81
CA VAL A 74 -23.03 -10.46 -6.21
C VAL A 74 -23.66 -9.09 -6.38
N ARG A 75 -23.68 -8.27 -5.32
CA ARG A 75 -24.25 -6.94 -5.37
C ARG A 75 -23.47 -5.96 -4.50
N LEU A 76 -23.51 -4.68 -4.88
CA LEU A 76 -23.11 -3.59 -4.03
C LEU A 76 -24.22 -3.31 -3.01
N GLU A 77 -23.82 -3.06 -1.78
CA GLU A 77 -24.72 -2.63 -0.70
C GLU A 77 -24.29 -1.27 -0.16
N PRO A 78 -25.18 -0.53 0.53
CA PRO A 78 -24.79 0.66 1.26
C PRO A 78 -23.66 0.31 2.24
N GLN A 79 -22.69 1.19 2.36
CA GLN A 79 -21.58 1.00 3.30
C GLN A 79 -22.09 1.10 4.75
N PRO A 80 -21.42 0.42 5.71
CA PRO A 80 -21.89 0.37 7.08
C PRO A 80 -21.60 1.63 7.89
N ASP A 81 -20.66 2.48 7.44
CA ASP A 81 -20.20 3.67 8.16
C ASP A 81 -20.47 4.92 7.33
N ASP A 82 -21.46 5.71 7.78
CA ASP A 82 -21.83 6.96 7.12
C ASP A 82 -20.80 8.08 7.31
N ALA A 83 -19.86 7.92 8.25
CA ALA A 83 -18.79 8.90 8.47
C ALA A 83 -17.62 8.75 7.48
N VAL A 84 -17.52 7.59 6.82
CA VAL A 84 -16.46 7.32 5.84
C VAL A 84 -16.99 7.51 4.42
N PRO A 85 -16.32 8.29 3.55
CA PRO A 85 -16.70 8.42 2.14
C PRO A 85 -16.81 7.08 1.43
N ARG A 86 -17.80 6.94 0.56
CA ARG A 86 -17.92 5.76 -0.31
C ARG A 86 -16.84 5.77 -1.39
N PHE A 87 -16.20 4.62 -1.63
CA PHE A 87 -15.29 4.45 -2.77
C PHE A 87 -16.06 4.62 -4.10
N GLN A 88 -15.58 5.51 -4.95
CA GLN A 88 -16.27 5.92 -6.20
C GLN A 88 -16.04 4.89 -7.33
N TYR A 89 -16.50 3.66 -7.10
CA TYR A 89 -16.30 2.54 -8.02
C TYR A 89 -16.75 2.85 -9.45
N GLU A 90 -17.93 3.44 -9.60
CA GLU A 90 -18.56 3.71 -10.90
C GLU A 90 -17.74 4.70 -11.75
N ASP A 91 -17.16 5.70 -11.10
CA ASP A 91 -16.33 6.70 -11.80
C ASP A 91 -14.98 6.12 -12.16
N HIS A 92 -14.37 5.34 -11.27
CA HIS A 92 -13.08 4.69 -11.53
C HIS A 92 -13.18 3.66 -12.65
N ILE A 93 -14.24 2.83 -12.66
CA ILE A 93 -14.40 1.85 -13.74
C ILE A 93 -14.75 2.53 -15.08
N ARG A 94 -15.49 3.64 -15.05
CA ARG A 94 -15.76 4.44 -16.26
C ARG A 94 -14.45 4.98 -16.84
N ALA A 95 -13.59 5.59 -16.02
CA ALA A 95 -12.28 6.09 -16.44
C ALA A 95 -11.44 4.97 -17.08
N LEU A 96 -11.37 3.80 -16.44
CA LEU A 96 -10.61 2.66 -16.95
C LEU A 96 -11.16 2.11 -18.28
N VAL A 97 -12.47 1.90 -18.36
CA VAL A 97 -13.10 1.16 -19.46
C VAL A 97 -13.43 2.08 -20.64
N LYS A 98 -14.03 3.24 -20.36
CA LYS A 98 -14.53 4.15 -21.40
C LYS A 98 -13.46 5.15 -21.83
N ASP A 99 -12.81 5.79 -20.85
CA ASP A 99 -11.90 6.88 -21.15
C ASP A 99 -10.46 6.38 -21.34
N ARG A 100 -10.16 5.13 -20.93
CA ARG A 100 -8.83 4.52 -20.97
C ARG A 100 -7.78 5.37 -20.25
N ILE A 101 -8.16 5.83 -19.05
CA ILE A 101 -7.35 6.63 -18.14
C ILE A 101 -7.21 5.87 -16.83
N TRP A 102 -5.99 5.82 -16.29
CA TRP A 102 -5.77 5.27 -14.97
C TRP A 102 -6.40 6.19 -13.90
N PRO A 103 -7.13 5.63 -12.93
CA PRO A 103 -7.68 6.42 -11.83
C PRO A 103 -6.61 7.16 -11.04
N ASP A 104 -6.97 8.30 -10.47
CA ASP A 104 -6.12 9.06 -9.57
C ASP A 104 -5.80 8.27 -8.29
N SER A 105 -4.70 8.68 -7.63
CA SER A 105 -4.30 8.08 -6.35
C SER A 105 -5.29 8.43 -5.24
N THR A 106 -5.53 7.49 -4.34
CA THR A 106 -6.33 7.65 -3.11
C THR A 106 -5.78 8.79 -2.25
N ARG A 107 -6.64 9.76 -1.91
CA ARG A 107 -6.28 10.93 -1.08
C ARG A 107 -6.92 10.93 0.29
N ALA A 108 -7.96 10.15 0.49
CA ALA A 108 -8.72 10.01 1.74
C ALA A 108 -9.14 8.56 1.94
N ILE A 109 -9.56 8.20 3.14
CA ILE A 109 -10.15 6.89 3.40
C ILE A 109 -11.48 6.80 2.66
N SER A 110 -11.76 5.63 2.09
CA SER A 110 -13.06 5.30 1.54
C SER A 110 -13.40 3.83 1.77
N GLU A 111 -14.68 3.53 1.83
CA GLU A 111 -15.18 2.16 2.02
C GLU A 111 -16.16 1.77 0.92
N LEU A 112 -16.25 0.45 0.65
CA LEU A 112 -17.23 -0.12 -0.25
C LEU A 112 -17.66 -1.50 0.26
N ARG A 113 -18.97 -1.77 0.32
CA ARG A 113 -19.51 -3.07 0.68
C ARG A 113 -19.98 -3.84 -0.54
N ILE A 114 -19.51 -5.08 -0.65
CA ILE A 114 -19.99 -6.07 -1.62
C ILE A 114 -20.57 -7.25 -0.84
N THR A 115 -21.70 -7.77 -1.28
CA THR A 115 -22.30 -8.96 -0.70
C THR A 115 -22.40 -10.04 -1.75
N LEU A 116 -21.93 -11.24 -1.38
CA LEU A 116 -22.03 -12.46 -2.16
C LEU A 116 -23.08 -13.37 -1.55
N ASP A 117 -24.03 -13.81 -2.35
CA ASP A 117 -24.94 -14.92 -2.02
C ASP A 117 -24.32 -16.20 -2.59
N TYR A 118 -24.11 -17.21 -1.74
CA TYR A 118 -23.41 -18.42 -2.13
C TYR A 118 -23.95 -19.67 -1.46
N GLN A 119 -23.65 -20.83 -2.03
CA GLN A 119 -23.91 -22.13 -1.41
C GLN A 119 -22.63 -22.63 -0.75
N SER A 120 -22.68 -22.96 0.55
CA SER A 120 -21.54 -23.56 1.25
C SER A 120 -21.16 -24.90 0.62
N ALA A 121 -19.86 -25.21 0.56
CA ALA A 121 -19.36 -26.52 0.14
C ALA A 121 -19.76 -27.63 1.16
N SER A 122 -19.87 -27.28 2.44
CA SER A 122 -20.26 -28.18 3.52
C SER A 122 -21.75 -28.42 3.53
N GLY A 123 -22.17 -29.73 3.47
CA GLY A 123 -23.56 -30.14 3.54
C GLY A 123 -24.27 -29.70 4.83
N TRP A 124 -23.55 -29.66 5.96
CA TRP A 124 -24.08 -29.21 7.24
C TRP A 124 -24.30 -27.68 7.25
N ASN A 125 -23.37 -26.92 6.74
CA ASN A 125 -23.49 -25.45 6.71
C ASN A 125 -24.64 -25.00 5.79
N ARG A 126 -24.96 -25.73 4.73
CA ARG A 126 -26.12 -25.42 3.86
C ARG A 126 -27.45 -25.39 4.61
N LEU A 127 -27.58 -26.12 5.72
CA LEU A 127 -28.81 -26.19 6.51
C LEU A 127 -28.97 -25.05 7.51
N PHE A 128 -27.85 -24.41 7.89
CA PHE A 128 -27.81 -23.44 9.00
C PHE A 128 -27.29 -22.08 8.64
N SER A 129 -26.68 -21.88 7.47
CA SER A 129 -26.15 -20.59 7.02
C SER A 129 -26.99 -20.03 5.88
N PRO A 130 -27.37 -18.75 5.92
CA PRO A 130 -28.06 -18.08 4.82
C PRO A 130 -27.25 -17.98 3.53
N GLY A 131 -26.02 -18.49 3.50
CA GLY A 131 -25.16 -18.46 2.33
C GLY A 131 -24.87 -17.03 1.85
N ARG A 132 -24.61 -16.13 2.77
CA ARG A 132 -24.30 -14.73 2.47
C ARG A 132 -22.99 -14.34 3.14
N LEU A 133 -22.09 -13.71 2.36
CA LEU A 133 -20.85 -13.10 2.85
C LEU A 133 -20.79 -11.63 2.40
N SER A 134 -20.66 -10.73 3.36
CA SER A 134 -20.36 -9.32 3.07
C SER A 134 -18.85 -9.09 3.14
N ILE A 135 -18.32 -8.32 2.19
CA ILE A 135 -16.92 -7.91 2.15
C ILE A 135 -16.91 -6.37 2.20
N ASP A 136 -16.36 -5.84 3.28
CA ASP A 136 -16.11 -4.41 3.44
C ASP A 136 -14.68 -4.11 2.99
N ILE A 137 -14.54 -3.45 1.87
CA ILE A 137 -13.24 -3.04 1.32
C ILE A 137 -12.93 -1.66 1.84
N VAL A 138 -11.82 -1.54 2.57
CA VAL A 138 -11.33 -0.27 3.13
C VAL A 138 -10.12 0.16 2.34
N ASP A 139 -10.25 1.27 1.61
CA ASP A 139 -9.17 1.94 0.87
C ASP A 139 -8.64 3.12 1.68
N TYR A 140 -7.34 3.20 1.85
CA TYR A 140 -6.69 4.33 2.53
C TYR A 140 -5.37 4.67 1.87
N PRO A 141 -4.93 5.95 1.95
CA PRO A 141 -3.65 6.37 1.40
C PRO A 141 -2.51 5.53 1.97
N GLY A 142 -1.69 4.97 1.10
CA GLY A 142 -0.57 4.13 1.53
C GLY A 142 0.47 4.87 2.37
N GLU A 143 0.59 6.16 2.15
CA GLU A 143 1.46 7.05 2.91
C GLU A 143 1.10 7.07 4.40
N TRP A 144 -0.17 6.91 4.75
CA TRP A 144 -0.61 6.92 6.15
C TRP A 144 -0.15 5.68 6.94
N LEU A 145 0.17 4.60 6.24
CA LEU A 145 0.79 3.43 6.89
C LEU A 145 2.20 3.70 7.40
N LEU A 146 2.92 4.62 6.73
CA LEU A 146 4.25 5.02 7.16
C LEU A 146 4.27 5.72 8.53
N ASP A 147 3.09 6.13 9.01
CA ASP A 147 2.92 6.75 10.32
C ASP A 147 2.78 5.73 11.45
N LEU A 148 2.33 4.51 11.15
CA LEU A 148 2.13 3.48 12.17
C LEU A 148 3.38 3.15 12.98
N PRO A 149 4.58 3.01 12.38
CA PRO A 149 5.82 2.80 13.12
C PRO A 149 6.15 3.92 14.12
N LEU A 150 5.65 5.15 13.88
CA LEU A 150 5.90 6.29 14.77
C LEU A 150 5.25 6.11 16.15
N LEU A 151 4.21 5.28 16.28
CA LEU A 151 3.59 4.98 17.56
C LEU A 151 4.56 4.36 18.57
N GLY A 152 5.57 3.63 18.09
CA GLY A 152 6.62 3.03 18.89
C GLY A 152 7.86 3.91 19.14
N LYS A 153 7.90 5.11 18.57
CA LYS A 153 9.07 6.01 18.62
C LYS A 153 8.75 7.27 19.41
N ASP A 154 9.65 7.66 20.29
CA ASP A 154 9.63 9.02 20.87
C ASP A 154 10.19 10.05 19.87
N TYR A 155 10.11 11.33 20.21
CA TYR A 155 10.55 12.39 19.33
C TYR A 155 12.07 12.35 19.06
N ARG A 156 12.87 11.90 20.06
CA ARG A 156 14.32 11.75 19.90
C ARG A 156 14.65 10.67 18.88
N MET A 157 14.10 9.47 19.04
CA MET A 157 14.29 8.34 18.10
C MET A 157 13.86 8.74 16.68
N PHE A 158 12.68 9.36 16.56
CA PHE A 158 12.20 9.85 15.27
C PHE A 158 13.18 10.84 14.63
N SER A 159 13.69 11.80 15.41
CA SER A 159 14.62 12.81 14.90
C SER A 159 15.97 12.19 14.49
N GLU A 160 16.56 11.37 15.36
CA GLU A 160 17.85 10.72 15.10
C GLU A 160 17.81 9.81 13.87
N GLU A 161 16.80 8.95 13.75
CA GLU A 161 16.64 8.04 12.60
C GLU A 161 16.39 8.81 11.30
N THR A 162 15.54 9.86 11.35
CA THR A 162 15.22 10.64 10.15
C THR A 162 16.42 11.44 9.65
N LEU A 163 17.18 12.05 10.55
CA LEU A 163 18.39 12.78 10.20
C LEU A 163 19.48 11.85 9.66
N ALA A 164 19.70 10.70 10.30
CA ALA A 164 20.65 9.70 9.83
C ALA A 164 20.28 9.20 8.42
N LEU A 165 19.00 8.92 8.18
CA LEU A 165 18.51 8.49 6.86
C LEU A 165 18.69 9.59 5.80
N ALA A 166 18.45 10.84 6.16
CA ALA A 166 18.58 11.99 5.25
C ALA A 166 20.02 12.26 4.77
N GLU A 167 21.01 11.76 5.49
CA GLU A 167 22.43 11.89 5.15
C GLU A 167 22.95 10.71 4.31
N THR A 168 22.10 9.75 3.91
CA THR A 168 22.50 8.59 3.12
C THR A 168 22.14 8.73 1.64
N GLY A 169 23.01 8.20 0.76
CA GLY A 169 22.76 8.04 -0.67
C GLY A 169 22.20 9.29 -1.35
N VAL A 170 21.23 9.08 -2.21
CA VAL A 170 20.54 10.15 -2.97
C VAL A 170 19.78 11.14 -2.06
N ARG A 171 19.40 10.72 -0.85
CA ARG A 171 18.72 11.59 0.11
C ARG A 171 19.60 12.74 0.59
N CYS A 172 20.91 12.54 0.64
CA CYS A 172 21.88 13.57 1.04
C CYS A 172 21.78 14.84 0.20
N GLU A 173 21.56 14.72 -1.11
CA GLU A 173 21.36 15.89 -1.98
C GLU A 173 20.02 16.57 -1.75
N LEU A 174 18.96 15.77 -1.65
CA LEU A 174 17.58 16.26 -1.52
C LEU A 174 17.32 16.92 -0.16
N SER A 175 18.03 16.48 0.88
CA SER A 175 17.87 16.99 2.25
C SER A 175 18.63 18.27 2.55
N ARG A 176 19.59 18.68 1.69
CA ARG A 176 20.47 19.85 1.96
C ARG A 176 19.76 21.11 2.41
N PRO A 177 18.68 21.59 1.74
CA PRO A 177 18.01 22.81 2.15
C PRO A 177 17.41 22.71 3.55
N TRP A 178 16.72 21.59 3.84
CA TRP A 178 16.12 21.31 5.14
C TRP A 178 17.18 21.15 6.24
N LEU A 179 18.25 20.37 6.00
CA LEU A 179 19.33 20.15 6.96
C LEU A 179 20.09 21.45 7.26
N ALA A 180 20.30 22.31 6.26
CA ALA A 180 20.94 23.61 6.47
C ALA A 180 20.10 24.50 7.41
N LEU A 181 18.79 24.55 7.21
CA LEU A 181 17.87 25.30 8.07
C LEU A 181 17.85 24.70 9.49
N THR A 182 17.76 23.37 9.61
CA THR A 182 17.76 22.66 10.90
C THR A 182 19.02 22.92 11.70
N ARG A 183 20.20 22.91 11.05
CA ARG A 183 21.50 23.20 11.69
C ARG A 183 21.70 24.66 12.10
N ALA A 184 21.08 25.57 11.36
CA ALA A 184 21.12 27.01 11.67
C ALA A 184 20.16 27.41 12.79
N THR A 185 19.22 26.56 13.15
CA THR A 185 18.16 26.85 14.13
C THR A 185 18.62 26.53 15.54
N ASP A 186 18.52 27.53 16.45
CA ASP A 186 18.73 27.31 17.88
C ASP A 186 17.54 26.60 18.51
N ILE A 187 17.69 25.31 18.83
CA ILE A 187 16.66 24.48 19.42
C ILE A 187 16.30 24.87 20.87
N HIS A 188 17.16 25.63 21.54
CA HIS A 188 16.96 26.13 22.90
C HIS A 188 16.31 27.50 22.96
N ALA A 189 16.22 28.21 21.84
CA ALA A 189 15.50 29.46 21.73
C ALA A 189 14.02 29.28 22.12
N GLY A 190 13.35 30.39 22.45
CA GLY A 190 11.92 30.38 22.73
C GLY A 190 11.10 29.81 21.57
N ALA A 191 10.00 29.15 21.91
CA ALA A 191 9.09 28.59 20.90
C ALA A 191 8.56 29.70 19.98
N ASP A 192 8.76 29.55 18.68
CA ASP A 192 8.35 30.49 17.64
C ASP A 192 7.57 29.73 16.54
N GLU A 193 6.38 30.24 16.24
CA GLU A 193 5.47 29.61 15.28
C GLU A 193 5.95 29.70 13.84
N MET A 194 6.64 30.78 13.50
CA MET A 194 7.16 30.99 12.13
C MET A 194 8.34 30.07 11.88
N ILE A 195 9.27 29.98 12.83
CA ILE A 195 10.40 29.05 12.74
C ILE A 195 9.92 27.62 12.65
N ALA A 196 8.91 27.25 13.45
CA ALA A 196 8.32 25.91 13.41
C ALA A 196 7.70 25.59 12.05
N ARG A 197 6.98 26.54 11.45
CA ARG A 197 6.38 26.41 10.12
C ARG A 197 7.44 26.27 9.04
N ASP A 198 8.49 27.08 9.06
CA ASP A 198 9.56 27.05 8.09
C ASP A 198 10.27 25.68 8.11
N LEU A 199 10.60 25.17 9.31
CA LEU A 199 11.19 23.85 9.48
C LEU A 199 10.28 22.73 8.97
N ALA A 200 9.00 22.77 9.31
CA ALA A 200 8.00 21.76 8.87
C ALA A 200 7.81 21.79 7.35
N THR A 201 7.78 23.00 6.75
CA THR A 201 7.66 23.18 5.29
C THR A 201 8.89 22.62 4.58
N ALA A 202 10.08 22.99 5.01
CA ALA A 202 11.33 22.50 4.42
C ALA A 202 11.46 20.97 4.54
N PHE A 203 11.03 20.39 5.66
CA PHE A 203 10.99 18.95 5.85
C PHE A 203 9.95 18.27 4.93
N ALA A 204 8.75 18.82 4.82
CA ALA A 204 7.73 18.31 3.91
C ALA A 204 8.18 18.37 2.44
N ASP A 205 8.88 19.43 2.03
CA ASP A 205 9.41 19.57 0.67
C ASP A 205 10.53 18.56 0.38
N TYR A 206 11.39 18.27 1.36
CA TYR A 206 12.34 17.17 1.28
C TYR A 206 11.63 15.81 1.06
N LEU A 207 10.57 15.50 1.84
CA LEU A 207 9.81 14.26 1.68
C LEU A 207 9.13 14.18 0.30
N LYS A 208 8.59 15.30 -0.21
CA LYS A 208 8.00 15.37 -1.57
C LYS A 208 9.07 15.13 -2.66
N ALA A 209 10.25 15.70 -2.51
CA ALA A 209 11.37 15.49 -3.43
C ALA A 209 11.81 14.01 -3.45
N CYS A 210 11.85 13.35 -2.30
CA CYS A 210 12.13 11.91 -2.20
C CYS A 210 11.04 11.05 -2.88
N LYS A 211 9.77 11.47 -2.80
CA LYS A 211 8.63 10.78 -3.41
C LYS A 211 8.55 10.94 -4.92
N ALA A 212 9.21 11.95 -5.50
CA ALA A 212 9.13 12.23 -6.93
C ALA A 212 9.50 11.01 -7.79
N ASP A 213 8.95 10.97 -9.03
CA ASP A 213 9.06 9.81 -9.93
C ASP A 213 10.48 9.39 -10.23
N GLU A 214 11.36 10.36 -10.33
CA GLU A 214 12.78 10.13 -10.66
C GLU A 214 13.50 9.36 -9.53
N ARG A 215 13.02 9.49 -8.30
CA ARG A 215 13.63 8.86 -7.11
C ARG A 215 12.82 7.67 -6.59
N SER A 216 11.49 7.82 -6.54
CA SER A 216 10.54 6.76 -6.11
C SER A 216 10.85 6.14 -4.75
N LEU A 217 11.34 6.96 -3.80
CA LEU A 217 11.63 6.48 -2.45
C LEU A 217 10.34 6.25 -1.67
N SER A 218 10.34 5.28 -0.79
CA SER A 218 9.17 4.76 -0.09
C SER A 218 9.17 5.02 1.42
N THR A 219 10.34 5.15 2.06
CA THR A 219 10.47 5.43 3.49
C THR A 219 10.34 6.94 3.73
N LEU A 220 9.12 7.42 3.96
CA LEU A 220 8.77 8.85 3.99
C LEU A 220 7.88 9.25 5.19
N PRO A 221 8.13 8.77 6.43
CA PRO A 221 7.35 9.22 7.58
C PRO A 221 7.71 10.67 7.97
N PRO A 222 6.73 11.49 8.38
CA PRO A 222 5.29 11.23 8.49
C PRO A 222 4.55 11.36 7.16
N GLY A 223 3.72 10.37 6.85
CA GLY A 223 2.98 10.31 5.59
C GLY A 223 1.91 11.41 5.44
N ARG A 224 1.35 11.89 6.56
CA ARG A 224 0.39 13.01 6.56
C ARG A 224 1.02 14.35 6.15
N LEU A 225 2.33 14.52 6.24
CA LEU A 225 2.99 15.71 5.67
C LEU A 225 2.98 15.70 4.14
N LEU A 226 2.87 14.51 3.54
CA LEU A 226 2.74 14.35 2.08
C LEU A 226 1.28 14.48 1.62
N LEU A 227 0.34 14.01 2.44
CA LEU A 227 -1.10 13.98 2.16
C LEU A 227 -1.87 14.40 3.42
N PRO A 228 -1.90 15.71 3.74
CA PRO A 228 -2.51 16.22 4.98
C PRO A 228 -4.03 15.99 5.04
N GLY A 229 -4.73 16.00 3.90
CA GLY A 229 -6.18 15.86 3.84
C GLY A 229 -6.87 17.00 4.60
N ASP A 230 -7.79 16.64 5.47
CA ASP A 230 -8.54 17.53 6.37
C ASP A 230 -7.71 18.22 7.48
N LEU A 231 -6.46 17.81 7.65
CA LEU A 231 -5.53 18.36 8.64
C LEU A 231 -4.64 19.47 8.08
N ASP A 232 -4.84 19.87 6.84
CA ASP A 232 -4.05 20.95 6.25
C ASP A 232 -4.12 22.23 7.08
N GLY A 233 -2.95 22.82 7.40
CA GLY A 233 -2.85 23.97 8.29
C GLY A 233 -2.98 23.65 9.80
N SER A 234 -3.17 22.40 10.19
CA SER A 234 -3.22 22.02 11.61
C SER A 234 -1.86 22.18 12.30
N PRO A 235 -1.80 22.74 13.53
CA PRO A 235 -0.58 22.77 14.32
C PRO A 235 0.03 21.38 14.58
N ALA A 236 -0.79 20.33 14.56
CA ALA A 236 -0.32 18.94 14.71
C ALA A 236 0.57 18.49 13.55
N LEU A 237 0.51 19.14 12.38
CA LEU A 237 1.39 18.90 11.24
C LEU A 237 2.58 19.85 11.17
N THR A 238 2.70 20.79 12.12
CA THR A 238 3.75 21.82 12.12
C THR A 238 4.90 21.39 13.03
N PHE A 239 5.60 20.32 12.66
CA PHE A 239 6.80 19.83 13.33
C PHE A 239 7.79 19.25 12.32
N ALA A 240 9.05 19.19 12.72
CA ALA A 240 10.13 18.58 11.96
C ALA A 240 11.14 17.93 12.90
N PRO A 241 11.96 16.98 12.43
CA PRO A 241 13.09 16.46 13.20
C PRO A 241 14.10 17.55 13.50
N LEU A 242 14.67 17.52 14.70
CA LEU A 242 15.72 18.44 15.15
C LEU A 242 17.00 17.67 15.50
N ALA A 243 18.16 18.32 15.30
CA ALA A 243 19.46 17.78 15.72
C ALA A 243 19.60 17.91 17.25
N LEU A 244 19.22 16.85 17.98
CA LEU A 244 19.18 16.82 19.42
C LEU A 244 20.53 16.40 20.02
N PRO A 245 21.06 17.09 21.04
CA PRO A 245 22.28 16.66 21.69
C PRO A 245 22.05 15.32 22.43
N PRO A 246 23.05 14.39 22.45
CA PRO A 246 22.87 13.02 22.95
C PRO A 246 22.29 12.94 24.37
N ASN A 247 22.74 13.81 25.27
CA ASN A 247 22.29 13.85 26.69
C ASN A 247 21.49 15.12 27.00
N GLY A 248 21.04 15.85 25.97
CA GLY A 248 20.29 17.08 26.14
C GLY A 248 18.86 16.83 26.61
N ARG A 249 18.30 17.82 27.29
CA ARG A 249 16.89 17.87 27.68
C ARG A 249 16.26 19.15 27.13
N PRO A 250 14.97 19.09 26.75
CA PRO A 250 14.28 20.30 26.29
C PRO A 250 14.16 21.33 27.42
N GLY A 251 14.51 22.58 27.12
CA GLY A 251 14.24 23.70 28.03
C GLY A 251 12.74 24.02 28.03
N ARG A 252 12.22 24.47 29.18
CA ARG A 252 10.80 24.85 29.28
C ARG A 252 10.50 26.01 28.31
N GLY A 253 9.51 25.81 27.43
CA GLY A 253 9.09 26.81 26.45
C GLY A 253 10.04 26.96 25.27
N SER A 254 11.02 26.08 25.09
CA SER A 254 11.91 26.07 23.93
C SER A 254 11.25 25.55 22.67
N LEU A 255 11.86 25.85 21.53
CA LEU A 255 11.46 25.30 20.23
C LEU A 255 11.47 23.77 20.25
N TRP A 256 12.49 23.16 20.88
CA TRP A 256 12.52 21.70 21.06
C TRP A 256 11.27 21.18 21.78
N THR A 257 10.90 21.75 22.93
CA THR A 257 9.68 21.35 23.67
C THR A 257 8.42 21.49 22.81
N MET A 258 8.36 22.52 21.97
CA MET A 258 7.24 22.76 21.07
C MET A 258 7.15 21.65 19.99
N MET A 259 8.26 21.33 19.34
CA MET A 259 8.33 20.26 18.31
C MET A 259 8.01 18.89 18.87
N GLU A 260 8.59 18.51 20.01
CA GLU A 260 8.29 17.26 20.72
C GLU A 260 6.81 17.16 21.08
N ARG A 261 6.23 18.23 21.65
CA ARG A 261 4.79 18.26 21.96
C ARG A 261 3.91 18.08 20.72
N ARG A 262 4.27 18.69 19.59
CA ARG A 262 3.52 18.58 18.32
C ARG A 262 3.63 17.18 17.74
N TYR A 263 4.80 16.58 17.77
CA TYR A 263 4.98 15.20 17.37
C TYR A 263 4.13 14.24 18.23
N GLU A 264 4.12 14.41 19.56
CA GLU A 264 3.27 13.60 20.44
C GLU A 264 1.76 13.89 20.21
N ALA A 265 1.39 15.13 19.94
CA ALA A 265 0.04 15.49 19.54
C ALA A 265 -0.35 14.82 18.21
N TYR A 266 0.56 14.83 17.22
CA TYR A 266 0.37 14.13 15.95
C TYR A 266 0.07 12.64 16.16
N LYS A 267 0.89 11.94 16.93
CA LYS A 267 0.64 10.52 17.26
C LYS A 267 -0.70 10.29 17.94
N SER A 268 -1.08 11.17 18.88
CA SER A 268 -2.29 10.98 19.69
C SER A 268 -3.58 11.37 18.97
N VAL A 269 -3.54 12.40 18.12
CA VAL A 269 -4.74 12.98 17.45
C VAL A 269 -4.92 12.43 16.05
N VAL A 270 -3.83 12.03 15.38
CA VAL A 270 -3.88 11.58 13.98
C VAL A 270 -3.63 10.08 13.86
N VAL A 271 -2.47 9.60 14.33
CA VAL A 271 -2.04 8.22 14.06
C VAL A 271 -2.84 7.20 14.86
N LYS A 272 -3.04 7.44 16.16
CA LYS A 272 -3.80 6.51 17.02
C LYS A 272 -5.26 6.35 16.62
N PRO A 273 -6.03 7.43 16.30
CA PRO A 273 -7.39 7.27 15.81
C PRO A 273 -7.45 6.49 14.51
N PHE A 274 -6.60 6.80 13.52
CA PHE A 274 -6.52 6.04 12.28
C PHE A 274 -6.28 4.54 12.53
N PHE A 275 -5.32 4.23 13.41
CA PHE A 275 -5.02 2.84 13.76
C PHE A 275 -6.23 2.14 14.39
N ARG A 276 -6.88 2.76 15.39
CA ARG A 276 -7.98 2.16 16.13
C ARG A 276 -9.27 2.00 15.33
N GLU A 277 -9.63 3.03 14.57
CA GLU A 277 -10.92 3.11 13.90
C GLU A 277 -10.96 2.32 12.61
N HIS A 278 -9.84 2.24 11.90
CA HIS A 278 -9.79 1.60 10.60
C HIS A 278 -8.91 0.34 10.61
N PHE A 279 -7.62 0.49 10.93
CA PHE A 279 -6.65 -0.57 10.77
C PHE A 279 -6.84 -1.75 11.73
N ALA A 280 -7.10 -1.50 13.00
CA ALA A 280 -7.29 -2.54 14.02
C ALA A 280 -8.57 -3.38 13.84
N ARG A 281 -9.47 -2.95 12.95
CA ARG A 281 -10.74 -3.65 12.65
C ARG A 281 -10.67 -4.57 11.44
N LEU A 282 -9.53 -4.65 10.77
CA LEU A 282 -9.36 -5.48 9.59
C LEU A 282 -9.24 -6.96 9.92
N ASP A 283 -9.85 -7.81 9.11
CA ASP A 283 -9.72 -9.27 9.14
C ASP A 283 -8.66 -9.76 8.17
N ARG A 284 -8.61 -9.13 6.99
CA ARG A 284 -7.74 -9.47 5.86
C ARG A 284 -6.99 -8.23 5.41
N GLN A 285 -5.78 -8.43 4.93
CA GLN A 285 -4.97 -7.34 4.41
C GLN A 285 -4.33 -7.74 3.08
N ILE A 286 -4.41 -6.85 2.10
CA ILE A 286 -3.54 -6.90 0.92
C ILE A 286 -2.59 -5.70 0.92
N VAL A 287 -1.32 -5.98 0.67
CA VAL A 287 -0.25 -4.97 0.53
C VAL A 287 0.24 -5.00 -0.91
N LEU A 288 -0.11 -3.99 -1.67
CA LEU A 288 0.29 -3.84 -3.07
C LEU A 288 1.67 -3.19 -3.15
N VAL A 289 2.57 -3.80 -3.90
CA VAL A 289 3.97 -3.39 -4.01
C VAL A 289 4.36 -3.21 -5.47
N ASP A 290 4.90 -2.05 -5.83
CA ASP A 290 5.48 -1.81 -7.15
C ASP A 290 6.99 -2.13 -7.13
N ALA A 291 7.31 -3.42 -7.05
CA ALA A 291 8.71 -3.90 -6.99
C ALA A 291 9.46 -3.60 -8.28
N LEU A 292 8.78 -3.66 -9.43
CA LEU A 292 9.41 -3.39 -10.75
C LEU A 292 9.89 -1.95 -10.84
N GLN A 293 9.10 -0.99 -10.34
CA GLN A 293 9.50 0.40 -10.31
C GLN A 293 10.74 0.63 -9.44
N ALA A 294 10.83 -0.04 -8.29
CA ALA A 294 12.00 0.05 -7.41
C ALA A 294 13.26 -0.51 -8.10
N VAL A 295 13.15 -1.68 -8.75
CA VAL A 295 14.26 -2.27 -9.52
C VAL A 295 14.68 -1.33 -10.65
N ASN A 296 13.74 -0.77 -11.41
CA ASN A 296 14.01 0.16 -12.50
C ASN A 296 14.69 1.47 -12.03
N ARG A 297 14.47 1.87 -10.77
CA ARG A 297 15.09 3.08 -10.17
C ARG A 297 16.44 2.83 -9.52
N GLY A 298 16.79 1.61 -9.30
CA GLY A 298 18.12 1.26 -8.85
C GLY A 298 18.21 0.73 -7.42
N PRO A 299 19.44 0.38 -6.98
CA PRO A 299 19.71 -0.29 -5.72
C PRO A 299 19.15 0.45 -4.49
N GLU A 300 19.29 1.76 -4.47
CA GLU A 300 18.83 2.59 -3.34
C GLU A 300 17.30 2.54 -3.19
N ALA A 301 16.56 2.54 -4.30
CA ALA A 301 15.10 2.43 -4.28
C ALA A 301 14.64 1.04 -3.79
N VAL A 302 15.37 -0.02 -4.14
CA VAL A 302 15.10 -1.39 -3.67
C VAL A 302 15.33 -1.51 -2.17
N GLN A 303 16.46 -1.01 -1.65
CA GLN A 303 16.75 -1.01 -0.21
C GLN A 303 15.73 -0.17 0.58
N ASP A 304 15.35 0.98 0.04
CA ASP A 304 14.40 1.86 0.66
C ASP A 304 12.99 1.24 0.70
N LEU A 305 12.59 0.53 -0.36
CA LEU A 305 11.36 -0.23 -0.42
C LEU A 305 11.36 -1.39 0.61
N GLU A 306 12.46 -2.15 0.71
CA GLU A 306 12.62 -3.21 1.72
C GLU A 306 12.43 -2.67 3.14
N ARG A 307 13.04 -1.51 3.44
CA ARG A 307 12.91 -0.84 4.74
C ARG A 307 11.46 -0.43 5.01
N ALA A 308 10.83 0.28 4.06
CA ALA A 308 9.45 0.73 4.20
C ALA A 308 8.47 -0.43 4.42
N LEU A 309 8.63 -1.53 3.67
CA LEU A 309 7.81 -2.73 3.81
C LEU A 309 8.04 -3.42 5.16
N THR A 310 9.30 -3.51 5.62
CA THR A 310 9.63 -4.10 6.92
C THR A 310 8.97 -3.32 8.04
N ASP A 311 9.05 -2.00 8.02
CA ASP A 311 8.47 -1.13 9.04
C ASP A 311 6.93 -1.19 9.05
N VAL A 312 6.30 -1.14 7.88
CA VAL A 312 4.84 -1.22 7.75
C VAL A 312 4.31 -2.59 8.17
N LEU A 313 4.91 -3.67 7.67
CA LEU A 313 4.46 -5.03 7.97
C LEU A 313 4.69 -5.42 9.44
N ALA A 314 5.71 -4.85 10.09
CA ALA A 314 5.92 -5.01 11.53
C ALA A 314 4.73 -4.47 12.36
N CYS A 315 3.97 -3.51 11.84
CA CYS A 315 2.81 -2.93 12.52
C CYS A 315 1.56 -3.83 12.44
N PHE A 316 1.52 -4.81 11.53
CA PHE A 316 0.40 -5.76 11.45
C PHE A 316 0.36 -6.72 12.63
N ARG A 317 1.50 -6.84 13.34
CA ARG A 317 1.58 -7.55 14.61
C ARG A 317 2.64 -6.98 15.54
N PRO A 318 2.24 -6.11 16.46
CA PRO A 318 3.10 -5.73 17.57
C PRO A 318 3.34 -6.95 18.50
N GLY A 319 4.60 -7.14 18.89
CA GLY A 319 4.95 -8.13 19.92
C GLY A 319 4.14 -7.91 21.20
N THR A 320 4.07 -8.93 22.05
CA THR A 320 3.25 -8.98 23.28
C THR A 320 3.46 -7.83 24.26
N ASN A 321 4.52 -7.04 24.11
CA ASN A 321 4.92 -5.95 25.01
C ASN A 321 4.88 -4.54 24.38
N SER A 322 4.22 -4.35 23.23
CA SER A 322 4.13 -3.03 22.60
C SER A 322 2.81 -2.33 22.95
N LEU A 323 2.81 -1.00 22.96
CA LEU A 323 1.60 -0.19 23.11
C LEU A 323 0.53 -0.52 22.04
N LEU A 324 0.96 -1.00 20.87
CA LEU A 324 0.09 -1.45 19.79
C LEU A 324 -0.62 -2.77 20.13
N SER A 325 0.01 -3.68 20.91
CA SER A 325 -0.61 -4.97 21.27
C SER A 325 -1.81 -4.81 22.19
N SER A 326 -1.81 -3.78 23.04
CA SER A 326 -2.94 -3.48 23.94
C SER A 326 -4.15 -2.86 23.20
N LEU A 327 -3.95 -2.38 21.97
CA LEU A 327 -4.97 -1.74 21.14
C LEU A 327 -5.60 -2.68 20.13
N LEU A 328 -4.98 -3.85 19.86
CA LEU A 328 -5.44 -4.83 18.87
C LEU A 328 -6.43 -5.81 19.50
N GLY A 329 -7.72 -5.49 19.44
CA GLY A 329 -8.80 -6.42 19.80
C GLY A 329 -9.07 -7.50 18.74
N ARG A 330 -8.85 -7.22 17.45
CA ARG A 330 -9.07 -8.11 16.31
C ARG A 330 -7.73 -8.41 15.62
N ARG A 331 -7.61 -9.60 15.04
CA ARG A 331 -6.36 -10.13 14.48
C ARG A 331 -6.53 -10.27 12.98
N ILE A 332 -5.69 -9.61 12.19
CA ILE A 332 -5.58 -9.90 10.76
C ILE A 332 -5.10 -11.34 10.63
N ASP A 333 -5.91 -12.22 10.06
CA ASP A 333 -5.61 -13.66 9.96
C ASP A 333 -5.00 -14.05 8.60
N ARG A 334 -5.12 -13.18 7.57
CA ARG A 334 -4.43 -13.34 6.28
C ARG A 334 -3.87 -12.03 5.77
N VAL A 335 -2.62 -12.09 5.32
CA VAL A 335 -1.90 -10.99 4.69
C VAL A 335 -1.41 -11.45 3.32
N LEU A 336 -1.84 -10.77 2.26
CA LEU A 336 -1.33 -10.97 0.92
C LEU A 336 -0.39 -9.83 0.56
N VAL A 337 0.86 -10.14 0.20
CA VAL A 337 1.76 -9.17 -0.42
C VAL A 337 1.76 -9.41 -1.93
N ALA A 338 1.31 -8.43 -2.69
CA ALA A 338 1.15 -8.57 -4.12
C ALA A 338 2.05 -7.61 -4.90
N ALA A 339 3.03 -8.16 -5.64
CA ALA A 339 3.80 -7.40 -6.60
C ALA A 339 2.91 -7.04 -7.78
N THR A 340 2.62 -5.76 -7.92
CA THR A 340 1.70 -5.26 -8.96
C THR A 340 2.36 -5.12 -10.31
N LYS A 341 1.54 -4.90 -11.35
CA LYS A 341 1.98 -4.68 -12.74
C LYS A 341 2.74 -5.87 -13.33
N ALA A 342 2.38 -7.10 -12.94
CA ALA A 342 2.98 -8.31 -13.48
C ALA A 342 2.85 -8.41 -15.01
N ASP A 343 1.85 -7.73 -15.58
CA ASP A 343 1.66 -7.60 -17.02
C ASP A 343 2.74 -6.74 -17.74
N HIS A 344 3.61 -6.07 -16.98
CA HIS A 344 4.80 -5.40 -17.53
C HIS A 344 5.97 -6.38 -17.76
N LEU A 345 5.81 -7.65 -17.41
CA LEU A 345 6.74 -8.73 -17.69
C LEU A 345 6.10 -9.81 -18.54
N HIS A 346 6.94 -10.62 -19.20
CA HIS A 346 6.49 -11.87 -19.80
C HIS A 346 6.19 -12.90 -18.68
N HIS A 347 5.28 -13.84 -18.93
CA HIS A 347 4.86 -14.80 -17.89
C HIS A 347 6.02 -15.65 -17.33
N GLU A 348 7.07 -15.91 -18.12
CA GLU A 348 8.29 -16.61 -17.71
C GLU A 348 9.02 -15.92 -16.54
N SER A 349 8.81 -14.61 -16.36
CA SER A 349 9.42 -13.82 -15.28
C SER A 349 8.49 -13.58 -14.09
N HIS A 350 7.25 -14.08 -14.10
CA HIS A 350 6.31 -13.87 -12.98
C HIS A 350 6.77 -14.55 -11.69
N ASP A 351 7.33 -15.77 -11.79
CA ASP A 351 7.82 -16.48 -10.61
C ASP A 351 9.11 -15.84 -10.05
N ARG A 352 9.91 -15.22 -10.90
CA ARG A 352 11.06 -14.39 -10.48
C ARG A 352 10.59 -13.13 -9.75
N LEU A 353 9.49 -12.52 -10.19
CA LEU A 353 8.86 -11.39 -9.49
C LEU A 353 8.29 -11.79 -8.13
N ASP A 354 7.68 -12.98 -8.03
CA ASP A 354 7.24 -13.57 -6.75
C ASP A 354 8.45 -13.73 -5.81
N ALA A 355 9.52 -14.35 -6.28
CA ALA A 355 10.74 -14.60 -5.50
C ALA A 355 11.39 -13.28 -5.03
N LEU A 356 11.51 -12.29 -5.91
CA LEU A 356 12.04 -10.97 -5.57
C LEU A 356 11.18 -10.29 -4.49
N THR A 357 9.86 -10.34 -4.65
CA THR A 357 8.94 -9.70 -3.69
C THR A 357 8.97 -10.41 -2.35
N ARG A 358 9.06 -11.74 -2.34
CA ARG A 358 9.24 -12.53 -1.12
C ARG A 358 10.51 -12.11 -0.40
N ARG A 359 11.62 -11.99 -1.11
CA ARG A 359 12.89 -11.53 -0.54
C ARG A 359 12.80 -10.14 0.07
N LEU A 360 12.08 -9.21 -0.57
CA LEU A 360 11.84 -7.86 -0.02
C LEU A 360 11.10 -7.86 1.32
N VAL A 361 10.30 -8.89 1.61
CA VAL A 361 9.46 -8.95 2.80
C VAL A 361 9.83 -10.08 3.78
N ASP A 362 10.88 -10.85 3.50
CA ASP A 362 11.28 -12.02 4.31
C ASP A 362 11.36 -11.74 5.81
N ARG A 363 12.06 -10.66 6.19
CA ARG A 363 12.20 -10.27 7.60
C ARG A 363 10.87 -10.00 8.29
N ALA A 364 9.90 -9.48 7.53
CA ALA A 364 8.57 -9.20 8.03
C ALA A 364 7.70 -10.46 8.04
N ILE A 365 7.83 -11.33 7.03
CA ILE A 365 7.12 -12.61 6.93
C ILE A 365 7.45 -13.50 8.12
N ASP A 366 8.74 -13.67 8.46
CA ASP A 366 9.16 -14.48 9.61
C ASP A 366 8.50 -14.00 10.89
N ARG A 367 8.42 -12.69 11.10
CA ARG A 367 7.81 -12.09 12.28
C ARG A 367 6.28 -12.29 12.30
N ILE A 368 5.60 -12.15 11.17
CA ILE A 368 4.15 -12.32 11.05
C ILE A 368 3.79 -13.81 11.11
N GLY A 369 4.56 -14.69 10.46
CA GLY A 369 4.32 -16.14 10.42
C GLY A 369 4.40 -16.80 11.78
N MET A 370 5.39 -16.47 12.61
CA MET A 370 5.49 -16.96 14.00
C MET A 370 4.28 -16.61 14.86
N ALA A 371 3.47 -15.70 14.41
CA ALA A 371 2.29 -15.23 15.10
C ALA A 371 0.98 -15.87 14.60
N GLY A 372 0.97 -16.79 13.60
CA GLY A 372 -0.18 -17.62 13.15
C GLY A 372 -1.13 -16.97 12.14
N ALA A 373 -0.75 -15.88 11.45
CA ALA A 373 -1.46 -15.38 10.27
C ALA A 373 -1.00 -16.14 9.01
N GLY A 374 -1.93 -16.43 8.10
CA GLY A 374 -1.59 -16.93 6.77
C GLY A 374 -0.98 -15.80 5.95
N ILE A 375 0.19 -16.02 5.35
CA ILE A 375 0.83 -15.07 4.46
C ILE A 375 1.06 -15.70 3.11
N ASP A 376 0.79 -14.95 2.04
CA ASP A 376 1.19 -15.33 0.68
C ASP A 376 1.80 -14.13 -0.04
N VAL A 377 2.67 -14.42 -1.01
CA VAL A 377 3.32 -13.44 -1.89
C VAL A 377 3.06 -13.85 -3.33
N MET A 378 2.59 -12.92 -4.15
CA MET A 378 2.33 -13.23 -5.57
C MET A 378 2.49 -12.02 -6.49
N ALA A 379 2.91 -12.28 -7.72
CA ALA A 379 2.85 -11.33 -8.81
C ALA A 379 1.40 -11.19 -9.28
N LEU A 380 0.94 -9.96 -9.45
CA LEU A 380 -0.45 -9.61 -9.74
C LEU A 380 -0.52 -8.51 -10.81
N ALA A 381 -1.42 -8.64 -11.74
CA ALA A 381 -1.91 -7.51 -12.52
C ALA A 381 -3.43 -7.41 -12.36
N SER A 382 -3.89 -6.39 -11.65
CA SER A 382 -5.32 -6.16 -11.44
C SER A 382 -6.05 -5.82 -12.74
N VAL A 383 -5.36 -5.14 -13.65
CA VAL A 383 -5.77 -4.89 -15.04
C VAL A 383 -4.59 -5.23 -15.93
N ARG A 384 -4.80 -6.15 -16.86
CA ARG A 384 -3.79 -6.53 -17.84
C ARG A 384 -3.81 -5.56 -19.02
N ALA A 385 -2.86 -4.64 -19.07
CA ALA A 385 -2.75 -3.63 -20.12
C ALA A 385 -1.96 -4.10 -21.34
N THR A 386 -1.18 -5.19 -21.19
CA THR A 386 -0.33 -5.75 -22.23
C THR A 386 -0.78 -7.15 -22.65
N ARG A 387 -0.26 -7.62 -23.78
CA ARG A 387 -0.34 -9.02 -24.24
C ARG A 387 1.06 -9.53 -24.51
N GLU A 388 1.30 -10.78 -24.24
CA GLU A 388 2.55 -11.45 -24.52
C GLU A 388 2.66 -11.82 -26.00
N ALA A 389 3.86 -11.75 -26.52
CA ALA A 389 4.21 -12.18 -27.88
C ALA A 389 5.67 -12.60 -27.94
N THR A 390 6.04 -13.31 -28.98
CA THR A 390 7.43 -13.66 -29.28
C THR A 390 7.82 -12.99 -30.58
N VAL A 391 8.97 -12.31 -30.60
CA VAL A 391 9.53 -11.65 -31.78
C VAL A 391 10.86 -12.30 -32.13
N LYS A 392 11.08 -12.58 -33.39
CA LYS A 392 12.39 -13.04 -33.88
C LYS A 392 13.29 -11.85 -34.18
N ARG A 393 14.43 -11.78 -33.49
CA ARG A 393 15.47 -10.78 -33.72
C ARG A 393 16.82 -11.46 -33.78
N ASP A 394 17.56 -11.20 -34.83
CA ASP A 394 18.92 -11.77 -35.05
C ASP A 394 18.97 -13.31 -34.92
N GLY A 395 17.92 -14.02 -35.37
CA GLY A 395 17.80 -15.48 -35.31
C GLY A 395 17.36 -16.03 -33.93
N HIS A 396 17.20 -15.21 -32.92
CA HIS A 396 16.76 -15.59 -31.57
C HIS A 396 15.30 -15.21 -31.36
N GLU A 397 14.57 -16.05 -30.63
CA GLU A 397 13.23 -15.75 -30.15
C GLU A 397 13.33 -14.90 -28.85
N LEU A 398 12.71 -13.73 -28.88
CA LEU A 398 12.68 -12.82 -27.74
C LEU A 398 11.25 -12.73 -27.19
N PRO A 399 11.04 -13.02 -25.90
CA PRO A 399 9.76 -12.81 -25.24
C PRO A 399 9.51 -11.29 -25.09
N VAL A 400 8.39 -10.81 -25.61
CA VAL A 400 8.03 -9.38 -25.57
C VAL A 400 6.62 -9.20 -25.02
N ILE A 401 6.36 -8.00 -24.51
CA ILE A 401 5.01 -7.54 -24.18
C ILE A 401 4.56 -6.50 -25.19
N VAL A 402 3.29 -6.56 -25.56
CA VAL A 402 2.69 -5.67 -26.55
C VAL A 402 1.58 -4.86 -25.88
N GLY A 403 1.74 -3.55 -25.84
CA GLY A 403 0.77 -2.62 -25.28
C GLY A 403 0.85 -1.26 -25.97
N THR A 404 0.08 -0.30 -25.47
CA THR A 404 0.19 1.10 -25.88
C THR A 404 0.89 1.88 -24.79
N PRO A 405 2.20 2.19 -24.91
CA PRO A 405 2.90 2.99 -23.90
C PRO A 405 2.22 4.36 -23.77
N MET A 406 2.28 4.95 -22.59
CA MET A 406 1.74 6.28 -22.38
C MET A 406 2.56 7.33 -23.12
N GLU A 407 1.93 8.45 -23.45
CA GLU A 407 2.61 9.58 -24.07
C GLU A 407 3.73 10.10 -23.17
N GLY A 408 4.91 10.31 -23.75
CA GLY A 408 6.07 10.81 -23.04
C GLY A 408 6.95 9.76 -22.38
N GLU A 409 6.50 8.51 -22.29
CA GLU A 409 7.38 7.39 -21.84
C GLU A 409 8.52 7.19 -22.84
N THR A 410 9.68 6.71 -22.33
CA THR A 410 10.90 6.53 -23.14
C THR A 410 11.57 5.21 -22.84
N ILE A 411 12.07 4.54 -23.89
CA ILE A 411 12.99 3.38 -23.79
C ILE A 411 14.15 3.60 -24.74
N ALA A 412 15.37 3.44 -24.28
CA ALA A 412 16.58 3.56 -25.07
C ALA A 412 16.62 4.83 -25.97
N GLY A 413 16.07 5.95 -25.47
CA GLY A 413 16.00 7.24 -26.19
C GLY A 413 14.82 7.40 -27.15
N GLU A 414 14.04 6.35 -27.41
CA GLU A 414 12.79 6.43 -28.17
C GLU A 414 11.65 6.93 -27.28
N ARG A 415 10.98 8.01 -27.71
CA ARG A 415 9.83 8.58 -26.99
C ARG A 415 8.52 8.13 -27.64
N PHE A 416 7.59 7.64 -26.81
CA PHE A 416 6.29 7.13 -27.27
C PHE A 416 5.23 8.23 -27.39
N ASP A 417 4.33 8.07 -28.38
CA ASP A 417 3.25 9.01 -28.72
C ASP A 417 1.92 8.74 -27.97
N GLY A 418 1.86 7.71 -27.16
CA GLY A 418 0.64 7.31 -26.44
C GLY A 418 -0.46 6.70 -27.30
N LYS A 419 -0.24 6.43 -28.58
CA LYS A 419 -1.27 6.00 -29.55
C LYS A 419 -0.98 4.63 -30.15
N ARG A 420 0.27 4.35 -30.48
CA ARG A 420 0.67 3.12 -31.17
C ARG A 420 0.88 1.97 -30.21
N LYS A 421 0.41 0.77 -30.59
CA LYS A 421 0.81 -0.47 -29.94
C LYS A 421 2.27 -0.77 -30.29
N THR A 422 3.06 -1.05 -29.28
CA THR A 422 4.49 -1.32 -29.44
C THR A 422 4.84 -2.63 -28.74
N ALA A 423 5.70 -3.45 -29.38
CA ALA A 423 6.31 -4.60 -28.77
C ALA A 423 7.57 -4.14 -28.02
N ILE A 424 7.64 -4.47 -26.73
CA ILE A 424 8.72 -4.06 -25.85
C ILE A 424 9.30 -5.31 -25.23
N PHE A 425 10.63 -5.45 -25.28
CA PHE A 425 11.34 -6.42 -24.47
C PHE A 425 11.42 -5.88 -23.04
N PRO A 426 10.76 -6.54 -22.06
CA PRO A 426 10.67 -6.00 -20.71
C PRO A 426 11.98 -6.13 -19.91
N GLY A 427 12.96 -6.86 -20.44
CA GLY A 427 14.13 -7.30 -19.70
C GLY A 427 13.84 -8.53 -18.83
N ASP A 428 14.88 -9.04 -18.19
CA ASP A 428 14.81 -10.22 -17.33
C ASP A 428 15.11 -9.87 -15.88
N LEU A 429 14.28 -10.38 -14.97
CA LEU A 429 14.60 -10.37 -13.55
C LEU A 429 15.63 -11.48 -13.25
N PRO A 430 16.51 -11.31 -12.26
CA PRO A 430 17.48 -12.34 -11.89
C PRO A 430 16.75 -13.61 -11.43
N GLU A 431 17.33 -14.77 -11.76
CA GLU A 431 16.81 -16.07 -11.31
C GLU A 431 16.93 -16.22 -9.80
N ASP A 432 18.06 -15.76 -9.26
CA ASP A 432 18.31 -15.68 -7.82
C ASP A 432 18.16 -14.21 -7.35
N PRO A 433 17.12 -13.90 -6.56
CA PRO A 433 16.93 -12.56 -6.02
C PRO A 433 18.08 -12.10 -5.13
N GLU A 434 18.77 -13.02 -4.40
CA GLU A 434 19.89 -12.65 -3.52
C GLU A 434 21.01 -11.98 -4.30
N SER A 435 21.25 -12.41 -5.54
CA SER A 435 22.26 -11.78 -6.40
C SER A 435 22.07 -10.27 -6.58
N LEU A 436 20.84 -9.79 -6.50
CA LEU A 436 20.52 -8.36 -6.54
C LEU A 436 20.92 -7.68 -5.22
N PHE A 437 20.60 -8.29 -4.08
CA PHE A 437 20.85 -7.72 -2.75
C PHE A 437 22.33 -7.80 -2.37
N ASP A 438 23.04 -8.86 -2.74
CA ASP A 438 24.49 -9.01 -2.52
C ASP A 438 25.27 -7.93 -3.27
N ARG A 439 24.91 -7.66 -4.52
CA ARG A 439 25.50 -6.56 -5.31
C ARG A 439 25.26 -5.21 -4.69
N ILE A 440 24.05 -4.99 -4.14
CA ILE A 440 23.70 -3.78 -3.43
C ILE A 440 24.53 -3.66 -2.15
N ALA A 441 24.66 -4.74 -1.36
CA ALA A 441 25.39 -4.74 -0.08
C ALA A 441 26.91 -4.52 -0.27
N SER A 442 27.48 -4.99 -1.36
CA SER A 442 28.93 -4.84 -1.65
C SER A 442 29.35 -3.42 -2.00
N GLY A 443 28.40 -2.47 -2.14
CA GLY A 443 28.70 -1.05 -2.40
C GLY A 443 29.43 -0.79 -3.72
N VAL A 444 29.39 -1.76 -4.66
CA VAL A 444 30.03 -1.61 -5.98
C VAL A 444 29.28 -0.54 -6.75
N THR A 445 29.88 0.63 -6.84
CA THR A 445 29.40 1.72 -7.71
C THR A 445 29.40 1.24 -9.17
N GLY A 446 28.24 1.31 -9.82
CA GLY A 446 28.10 0.87 -11.23
C GLY A 446 27.51 -0.53 -11.39
N VAL A 447 26.88 -1.10 -10.35
CA VAL A 447 26.07 -2.31 -10.49
C VAL A 447 24.98 -2.04 -11.52
N GLN A 448 25.13 -2.63 -12.72
CA GLN A 448 24.02 -2.74 -13.66
C GLN A 448 22.97 -3.63 -13.00
N LEU A 449 21.87 -3.03 -12.55
CA LEU A 449 20.67 -3.79 -12.26
C LEU A 449 20.18 -4.48 -13.53
N PRO A 450 19.34 -5.51 -13.40
CA PRO A 450 18.69 -6.11 -14.55
C PRO A 450 18.13 -4.99 -15.42
N ASP A 451 18.38 -5.07 -16.72
CA ASP A 451 17.92 -4.07 -17.69
C ASP A 451 16.40 -4.25 -17.88
N VAL A 452 15.65 -3.85 -16.85
CA VAL A 452 14.19 -3.96 -16.85
C VAL A 452 13.62 -2.69 -17.44
N ASN A 453 13.00 -2.80 -18.59
CA ASN A 453 12.38 -1.70 -19.31
C ASN A 453 10.94 -1.48 -18.85
N VAL A 454 10.74 -0.82 -17.72
CA VAL A 454 9.42 -0.53 -17.17
C VAL A 454 8.89 0.78 -17.72
N VAL A 455 7.86 0.72 -18.56
CA VAL A 455 7.10 1.87 -19.03
C VAL A 455 5.64 1.74 -18.62
N ARG A 456 4.95 2.86 -18.48
CA ARG A 456 3.52 2.88 -18.21
C ARG A 456 2.74 2.65 -19.50
N PHE A 457 1.76 1.75 -19.45
CA PHE A 457 0.87 1.48 -20.56
C PHE A 457 -0.50 2.14 -20.34
N ARG A 458 -1.21 2.44 -21.39
CA ARG A 458 -2.61 2.85 -21.32
C ARG A 458 -3.49 1.65 -20.93
N PRO A 459 -4.60 1.86 -20.21
CA PRO A 459 -5.57 0.79 -19.96
C PRO A 459 -6.00 0.08 -21.26
N PRO A 460 -6.30 -1.23 -21.19
CA PRO A 460 -6.66 -2.01 -22.37
C PRO A 460 -8.00 -1.52 -22.97
N HIS A 461 -8.24 -1.81 -24.24
CA HIS A 461 -9.57 -1.76 -24.80
C HIS A 461 -10.39 -2.93 -24.26
N LEU A 462 -11.48 -2.65 -23.58
CA LEU A 462 -12.48 -3.64 -23.22
C LEU A 462 -13.59 -3.58 -24.27
N GLU A 463 -13.85 -4.74 -24.90
CA GLU A 463 -14.92 -4.87 -25.88
C GLU A 463 -16.25 -4.91 -25.11
N GLU A 464 -17.24 -4.17 -25.59
CA GLU A 464 -18.63 -4.29 -25.16
C GLU A 464 -19.32 -5.32 -26.05
N THR A 465 -20.12 -6.21 -25.48
CA THR A 465 -21.00 -7.06 -26.26
C THR A 465 -22.12 -6.23 -26.87
N GLY A 466 -22.70 -6.65 -28.02
CA GLY A 466 -23.81 -5.95 -28.67
C GLY A 466 -25.05 -5.72 -27.77
N GLY A 467 -25.11 -6.32 -26.58
CA GLY A 467 -26.13 -6.10 -25.56
C GLY A 467 -25.71 -5.15 -24.43
N GLY A 468 -24.57 -4.44 -24.58
CA GLY A 468 -24.06 -3.51 -23.53
C GLY A 468 -23.48 -4.20 -22.29
N ILE A 469 -23.31 -5.53 -22.31
CA ILE A 469 -22.69 -6.28 -21.23
C ILE A 469 -21.19 -6.01 -21.29
N LYS A 470 -20.67 -5.33 -20.30
CA LYS A 470 -19.24 -5.07 -20.15
C LYS A 470 -18.54 -6.39 -19.86
N LEU A 471 -17.57 -6.73 -20.70
CA LEU A 471 -16.72 -7.88 -20.49
C LEU A 471 -15.89 -7.69 -19.22
N SER A 472 -15.49 -8.81 -18.58
CA SER A 472 -14.60 -8.78 -17.42
C SER A 472 -13.31 -8.01 -17.72
N VAL A 473 -12.81 -7.30 -16.74
CA VAL A 473 -11.50 -6.67 -16.82
C VAL A 473 -10.43 -7.76 -16.85
N PRO A 474 -9.57 -7.84 -17.88
CA PRO A 474 -8.53 -8.85 -17.95
C PRO A 474 -7.51 -8.61 -16.84
N HIS A 475 -7.06 -9.68 -16.21
CA HIS A 475 -6.16 -9.64 -15.07
C HIS A 475 -5.12 -10.78 -15.12
N ILE A 476 -4.13 -10.72 -14.23
CA ILE A 476 -3.19 -11.81 -13.95
C ILE A 476 -3.30 -12.12 -12.46
N ARG A 477 -3.68 -13.37 -12.11
CA ARG A 477 -3.75 -13.93 -10.74
C ARG A 477 -4.67 -13.17 -9.75
N LEU A 478 -5.58 -12.30 -10.20
CA LEU A 478 -6.56 -11.64 -9.32
C LEU A 478 -7.50 -12.67 -8.66
N ASP A 479 -7.89 -13.68 -9.40
CA ASP A 479 -8.69 -14.82 -8.93
C ASP A 479 -7.98 -15.65 -7.85
N ARG A 480 -6.66 -15.86 -8.00
CA ARG A 480 -5.82 -16.50 -6.97
C ARG A 480 -5.72 -15.63 -5.71
N ALA A 481 -5.58 -14.31 -5.88
CA ALA A 481 -5.61 -13.37 -4.75
C ALA A 481 -6.95 -13.45 -3.99
N MET A 482 -8.08 -13.51 -4.73
CA MET A 482 -9.41 -13.66 -4.14
C MET A 482 -9.57 -15.01 -3.42
N GLN A 483 -9.06 -16.10 -4.00
CA GLN A 483 -9.07 -17.43 -3.36
C GLN A 483 -8.30 -17.39 -2.04
N PHE A 484 -7.12 -16.78 -2.01
CA PHE A 484 -6.36 -16.64 -0.78
C PHE A 484 -7.10 -15.79 0.25
N LEU A 485 -7.66 -14.65 -0.16
CA LEU A 485 -8.30 -13.70 0.74
C LEU A 485 -9.66 -14.13 1.26
N PHE A 486 -10.46 -14.87 0.46
CA PHE A 486 -11.87 -15.11 0.78
C PHE A 486 -12.30 -16.59 0.69
N GLY A 487 -11.52 -17.46 0.03
CA GLY A 487 -11.92 -18.84 -0.25
C GLY A 487 -12.32 -19.64 0.99
N ASP A 488 -11.63 -19.45 2.12
CA ASP A 488 -11.93 -20.10 3.39
C ASP A 488 -13.26 -19.66 4.03
N ARG A 489 -13.75 -18.48 3.69
CA ARG A 489 -15.03 -17.94 4.20
C ARG A 489 -16.23 -18.39 3.37
N LEU A 490 -15.97 -18.89 2.18
CA LEU A 490 -16.96 -19.37 1.22
C LEU A 490 -16.96 -20.90 1.09
N ALA A 491 -16.18 -21.58 1.94
CA ALA A 491 -16.07 -23.04 1.98
C ALA A 491 -17.29 -23.74 2.59
#